data_d092e01013695f6351b3534d87e98acf
#
_entry.id   d092e01013695f6351b3534d87e98acf
#
_cell.length_a   1.000
_cell.length_b   1.000
_cell.length_c   1.000
_cell.angle_alpha   90.00
_cell.angle_beta   90.00
_cell.angle_gamma   90.00
#
_symmetry.space_group_name_H-M   'P 1'
#
loop_
_entity.id
_entity.type
_entity.pdbx_description
1 polymer ?
#
loop_
_entity_poly.entity_id
_entity_poly.type
_entity_poly.pdbx_seq_one_letter_code
_entity_poly.pdbx_strand_id
1 'polypeptide(L)'
;MAKLFANLGLVLIIGVVFAVLIALFPDSGYRPPTGDLVNGVLQWLHVFFGITWIGLLYYFNFVQTPTMPTIPAELKPGISKYIAPKALFYFRWGAAFTVLTGLLLAWSYGELVEALTLQPSARLIGIGMWLALIMAFNVWVIIWPNQQKVLGLVAADDAAKAKAAATAGMASRLNVLLSIPMLLAMTNAH
;
A
#
# COMPACT_ATOMS: atom_id res chain seq x y z
N MET A 1 2.47 8.13 30.74
CA MET A 1 3.05 8.19 29.38
C MET A 1 3.36 6.79 28.81
N ALA A 2 4.09 5.91 29.50
CA ALA A 2 4.42 4.56 28.98
C ALA A 2 3.19 3.72 28.57
N LYS A 3 2.10 3.73 29.33
CA LYS A 3 0.86 3.00 29.00
C LYS A 3 0.16 3.52 27.74
N LEU A 4 0.26 4.82 27.45
CA LEU A 4 -0.30 5.44 26.25
C LEU A 4 0.44 4.96 25.00
N PHE A 5 1.77 5.02 25.00
CA PHE A 5 2.59 4.59 23.87
C PHE A 5 2.65 3.05 23.70
N ALA A 6 2.27 2.28 24.72
CA ALA A 6 2.13 0.83 24.60
C ALA A 6 0.88 0.40 23.79
N ASN A 7 -0.11 1.30 23.59
CA ASN A 7 -1.32 1.02 22.84
C ASN A 7 -1.28 1.72 21.46
N LEU A 8 -0.92 0.98 20.42
CA LEU A 8 -0.82 1.50 19.06
C LEU A 8 -2.13 2.15 18.58
N GLY A 9 -3.30 1.56 18.91
CA GLY A 9 -4.58 2.11 18.51
C GLY A 9 -4.81 3.50 19.10
N LEU A 10 -4.48 3.70 20.38
CA LEU A 10 -4.58 4.98 21.04
C LEU A 10 -3.62 6.03 20.44
N VAL A 11 -2.38 5.62 20.13
CA VAL A 11 -1.39 6.48 19.46
C VAL A 11 -1.89 6.94 18.10
N LEU A 12 -2.47 6.04 17.30
CA LEU A 12 -3.04 6.37 15.99
C LEU A 12 -4.22 7.34 16.13
N ILE A 13 -5.13 7.13 17.07
CA ILE A 13 -6.27 8.04 17.32
C ILE A 13 -5.76 9.44 17.69
N ILE A 14 -4.76 9.54 18.58
CA ILE A 14 -4.18 10.83 18.97
C ILE A 14 -3.52 11.51 17.77
N GLY A 15 -2.80 10.75 16.92
CA GLY A 15 -2.20 11.28 15.70
C GLY A 15 -3.24 11.83 14.73
N VAL A 16 -4.37 11.14 14.55
CA VAL A 16 -5.50 11.62 13.75
C VAL A 16 -6.10 12.89 14.35
N VAL A 17 -6.31 12.93 15.67
CA VAL A 17 -6.82 14.14 16.36
C VAL A 17 -5.88 15.32 16.12
N PHE A 18 -4.57 15.16 16.23
CA PHE A 18 -3.62 16.23 15.92
C PHE A 18 -3.69 16.69 14.47
N ALA A 19 -3.80 15.76 13.52
CA ALA A 19 -3.95 16.10 12.09
C ALA A 19 -5.22 16.93 11.85
N VAL A 20 -6.35 16.56 12.47
CA VAL A 20 -7.62 17.32 12.39
C VAL A 20 -7.46 18.70 13.03
N LEU A 21 -6.82 18.80 14.20
CA LEU A 21 -6.57 20.09 14.84
C LEU A 21 -5.72 21.01 13.97
N ILE A 22 -4.67 20.48 13.32
CA ILE A 22 -3.85 21.24 12.37
C ILE A 22 -4.71 21.72 11.19
N ALA A 23 -5.53 20.84 10.63
CA ALA A 23 -6.37 21.19 9.47
C ALA A 23 -7.44 22.25 9.79
N LEU A 24 -7.94 22.28 11.03
CA LEU A 24 -8.98 23.23 11.47
C LEU A 24 -8.40 24.51 12.08
N PHE A 25 -7.10 24.54 12.42
CA PHE A 25 -6.50 25.71 13.06
C PHE A 25 -6.22 26.80 12.01
N PRO A 26 -6.83 28.01 12.13
CA PRO A 26 -6.79 29.01 11.07
C PRO A 26 -5.38 29.48 10.69
N ASP A 27 -4.48 29.55 11.69
CA ASP A 27 -3.11 30.03 11.49
C ASP A 27 -2.10 28.91 11.23
N SER A 28 -2.56 27.67 11.01
CA SER A 28 -1.69 26.53 10.71
C SER A 28 -0.96 26.62 9.36
N GLY A 29 -1.46 27.47 8.47
CA GLY A 29 -0.99 27.56 7.09
C GLY A 29 -1.48 26.41 6.19
N TYR A 30 -2.28 25.47 6.72
CA TYR A 30 -2.85 24.40 5.91
C TYR A 30 -3.76 24.94 4.82
N ARG A 31 -3.51 24.52 3.60
CA ARG A 31 -4.32 24.82 2.42
C ARG A 31 -4.73 23.52 1.76
N PRO A 32 -5.99 23.08 1.88
CA PRO A 32 -6.45 21.90 1.20
C PRO A 32 -6.34 22.07 -0.33
N PRO A 33 -6.01 21.01 -1.06
CA PRO A 33 -6.05 21.03 -2.51
C PRO A 33 -7.43 21.51 -3.01
N THR A 34 -7.45 22.30 -4.07
CA THR A 34 -8.68 22.91 -4.64
C THR A 34 -9.50 23.78 -3.65
N GLY A 35 -8.96 24.08 -2.47
CA GLY A 35 -9.69 24.82 -1.42
C GLY A 35 -10.75 23.97 -0.69
N ASP A 36 -10.90 22.69 -1.02
CA ASP A 36 -11.91 21.80 -0.44
C ASP A 36 -11.29 20.86 0.62
N LEU A 37 -11.83 20.93 1.83
CA LEU A 37 -11.39 20.10 2.96
C LEU A 37 -11.56 18.59 2.67
N VAL A 38 -12.60 18.19 1.94
CA VAL A 38 -12.83 16.76 1.58
C VAL A 38 -11.68 16.26 0.71
N ASN A 39 -11.26 17.07 -0.26
CA ASN A 39 -10.11 16.74 -1.11
C ASN A 39 -8.81 16.66 -0.31
N GLY A 40 -8.63 17.54 0.66
CA GLY A 40 -7.49 17.48 1.57
C GLY A 40 -7.46 16.19 2.40
N VAL A 41 -8.59 15.77 2.92
CA VAL A 41 -8.73 14.52 3.68
C VAL A 41 -8.50 13.29 2.77
N LEU A 42 -9.08 13.26 1.58
CA LEU A 42 -8.88 12.18 0.62
C LEU A 42 -7.41 12.05 0.20
N GLN A 43 -6.74 13.17 -0.07
CA GLN A 43 -5.31 13.16 -0.41
C GLN A 43 -4.45 12.66 0.75
N TRP A 44 -4.72 13.12 1.97
CA TRP A 44 -4.03 12.63 3.16
C TRP A 44 -4.22 11.13 3.35
N LEU A 45 -5.44 10.62 3.24
CA LEU A 45 -5.73 9.18 3.32
C LEU A 45 -5.04 8.40 2.21
N HIS A 46 -5.05 8.91 0.96
CA HIS A 46 -4.37 8.28 -0.17
C HIS A 46 -2.87 8.14 0.10
N VAL A 47 -2.23 9.19 0.57
CA VAL A 47 -0.80 9.17 0.93
C VAL A 47 -0.54 8.20 2.10
N PHE A 48 -1.37 8.22 3.15
CA PHE A 48 -1.22 7.35 4.31
C PHE A 48 -1.31 5.85 3.94
N PHE A 49 -2.32 5.48 3.16
CA PHE A 49 -2.46 4.10 2.69
C PHE A 49 -1.38 3.74 1.68
N GLY A 50 -0.97 4.67 0.83
CA GLY A 50 0.12 4.51 -0.13
C GLY A 50 1.45 4.21 0.58
N ILE A 51 1.80 4.97 1.62
CA ILE A 51 2.99 4.73 2.45
C ILE A 51 2.92 3.32 3.08
N THR A 52 1.76 2.93 3.61
CA THR A 52 1.59 1.60 4.20
C THR A 52 1.78 0.49 3.17
N TRP A 53 1.16 0.63 1.99
CA TRP A 53 1.26 -0.37 0.92
C TRP A 53 2.67 -0.47 0.35
N ILE A 54 3.25 0.64 -0.09
CA ILE A 54 4.57 0.65 -0.74
C ILE A 54 5.68 0.35 0.27
N GLY A 55 5.56 0.84 1.51
CA GLY A 55 6.50 0.52 2.59
C GLY A 55 6.56 -0.97 2.89
N LEU A 56 5.40 -1.66 2.94
CA LEU A 56 5.36 -3.11 3.11
C LEU A 56 5.85 -3.88 1.87
N LEU A 57 5.60 -3.37 0.65
CA LEU A 57 6.20 -3.92 -0.57
C LEU A 57 7.73 -3.93 -0.47
N TYR A 58 8.33 -2.81 -0.07
CA TYR A 58 9.78 -2.70 0.08
C TYR A 58 10.30 -3.52 1.26
N TYR A 59 9.59 -3.56 2.39
CA TYR A 59 9.93 -4.45 3.49
C TYR A 59 10.01 -5.93 3.06
N PHE A 60 9.03 -6.42 2.32
CA PHE A 60 9.05 -7.80 1.84
C PHE A 60 10.22 -8.06 0.89
N ASN A 61 10.53 -7.14 -0.02
CA ASN A 61 11.52 -7.35 -1.06
C ASN A 61 12.96 -6.98 -0.64
N PHE A 62 13.14 -6.02 0.26
CA PHE A 62 14.47 -5.57 0.68
C PHE A 62 14.91 -6.19 2.00
N VAL A 63 13.98 -6.63 2.84
CA VAL A 63 14.30 -7.14 4.18
C VAL A 63 13.88 -8.60 4.32
N GLN A 64 12.58 -8.91 4.35
CA GLN A 64 12.11 -10.23 4.73
C GLN A 64 12.57 -11.32 3.76
N THR A 65 12.31 -11.18 2.46
CA THR A 65 12.62 -12.21 1.46
C THR A 65 14.12 -12.47 1.35
N PRO A 66 15.01 -11.46 1.26
CA PRO A 66 16.45 -11.70 1.21
C PRO A 66 17.03 -12.30 2.49
N THR A 67 16.42 -12.03 3.64
CA THR A 67 16.90 -12.54 4.93
C THR A 67 16.45 -13.98 5.18
N MET A 68 15.31 -14.43 4.61
CA MET A 68 14.77 -15.78 4.86
C MET A 68 15.78 -16.94 4.63
N PRO A 69 16.67 -16.93 3.63
CA PRO A 69 17.67 -17.99 3.46
C PRO A 69 18.68 -18.08 4.60
N THR A 70 19.01 -16.95 5.25
CA THR A 70 20.02 -16.88 6.33
C THR A 70 19.47 -17.28 7.70
N ILE A 71 18.13 -17.39 7.84
CA ILE A 71 17.47 -17.75 9.09
C ILE A 71 17.56 -19.27 9.29
N PRO A 72 17.95 -19.75 10.48
CA PRO A 72 17.89 -21.17 10.84
C PRO A 72 16.50 -21.77 10.58
N ALA A 73 16.48 -23.03 10.12
CA ALA A 73 15.24 -23.68 9.67
C ALA A 73 14.16 -23.72 10.78
N GLU A 74 14.56 -23.92 12.03
CA GLU A 74 13.71 -23.98 13.21
C GLU A 74 13.03 -22.63 13.56
N LEU A 75 13.58 -21.50 13.12
CA LEU A 75 13.05 -20.16 13.38
C LEU A 75 12.12 -19.65 12.26
N LYS A 76 12.25 -20.19 11.04
CA LYS A 76 11.42 -19.76 9.88
C LYS A 76 9.91 -19.88 10.13
N PRO A 77 9.39 -20.95 10.78
CA PRO A 77 7.97 -21.07 11.07
C PRO A 77 7.43 -19.91 11.92
N GLY A 78 8.24 -19.33 12.80
CA GLY A 78 7.85 -18.18 13.62
C GLY A 78 7.51 -16.95 12.75
N ILE A 79 8.32 -16.66 11.73
CA ILE A 79 8.08 -15.55 10.81
C ILE A 79 6.84 -15.80 9.96
N SER A 80 6.73 -17.00 9.38
CA SER A 80 5.62 -17.35 8.49
C SER A 80 4.27 -17.42 9.23
N LYS A 81 4.28 -17.83 10.51
CA LYS A 81 3.06 -17.99 11.32
C LYS A 81 2.60 -16.70 11.99
N TYR A 82 3.52 -15.85 12.45
CA TYR A 82 3.17 -14.70 13.30
C TYR A 82 3.34 -13.35 12.64
N ILE A 83 4.38 -13.16 11.82
CA ILE A 83 4.70 -11.85 11.21
C ILE A 83 4.06 -11.72 9.83
N ALA A 84 4.31 -12.69 8.95
CA ALA A 84 3.88 -12.60 7.56
C ALA A 84 2.36 -12.43 7.37
N PRO A 85 1.46 -13.14 8.09
CA PRO A 85 0.02 -12.97 7.91
C PRO A 85 -0.44 -11.56 8.27
N LYS A 86 0.13 -10.97 9.32
CA LYS A 86 -0.21 -9.62 9.76
C LYS A 86 0.30 -8.55 8.81
N ALA A 87 1.55 -8.67 8.35
CA ALA A 87 2.13 -7.78 7.35
C ALA A 87 1.36 -7.87 6.02
N LEU A 88 1.00 -9.07 5.56
CA LEU A 88 0.18 -9.27 4.35
C LEU A 88 -1.25 -8.74 4.50
N PHE A 89 -1.82 -8.72 5.69
CA PHE A 89 -3.11 -8.07 5.94
C PHE A 89 -3.03 -6.56 5.62
N TYR A 90 -2.10 -5.85 6.26
CA TYR A 90 -1.93 -4.42 6.01
C TYR A 90 -1.49 -4.11 4.57
N PHE A 91 -0.66 -4.97 3.98
CA PHE A 91 -0.24 -4.83 2.58
C PHE A 91 -1.42 -4.86 1.60
N ARG A 92 -2.34 -5.81 1.75
CA ARG A 92 -3.52 -5.92 0.87
C ARG A 92 -4.51 -4.78 1.07
N TRP A 93 -4.84 -4.50 2.33
CA TRP A 93 -5.79 -3.44 2.62
C TRP A 93 -5.20 -2.05 2.35
N GLY A 94 -3.91 -1.86 2.58
CA GLY A 94 -3.20 -0.67 2.12
C GLY A 94 -3.36 -0.46 0.62
N ALA A 95 -3.14 -1.50 -0.20
CA ALA A 95 -3.34 -1.44 -1.64
C ALA A 95 -4.80 -1.08 -2.01
N ALA A 96 -5.79 -1.76 -1.41
CA ALA A 96 -7.20 -1.51 -1.69
C ALA A 96 -7.62 -0.08 -1.36
N PHE A 97 -7.25 0.41 -0.17
CA PHE A 97 -7.61 1.78 0.25
C PHE A 97 -6.82 2.84 -0.51
N THR A 98 -5.58 2.57 -0.91
CA THR A 98 -4.84 3.49 -1.81
C THR A 98 -5.57 3.65 -3.13
N VAL A 99 -5.98 2.54 -3.77
CA VAL A 99 -6.74 2.60 -5.03
C VAL A 99 -8.07 3.31 -4.83
N LEU A 100 -8.84 2.94 -3.79
CA LEU A 100 -10.13 3.55 -3.52
C LEU A 100 -10.02 5.08 -3.34
N THR A 101 -9.13 5.52 -2.46
CA THR A 101 -8.95 6.95 -2.18
C THR A 101 -8.37 7.70 -3.39
N GLY A 102 -7.51 7.07 -4.17
CA GLY A 102 -6.97 7.66 -5.41
C GLY A 102 -8.03 7.84 -6.50
N LEU A 103 -8.92 6.85 -6.69
CA LEU A 103 -10.04 6.98 -7.62
C LEU A 103 -11.05 8.06 -7.18
N LEU A 104 -11.36 8.11 -5.88
CA LEU A 104 -12.24 9.14 -5.32
C LEU A 104 -11.61 10.54 -5.47
N LEU A 105 -10.30 10.66 -5.28
CA LEU A 105 -9.57 11.92 -5.43
C LEU A 105 -9.58 12.39 -6.89
N ALA A 106 -9.24 11.51 -7.85
CA ALA A 106 -9.29 11.83 -9.28
C ALA A 106 -10.72 12.19 -9.74
N TRP A 107 -11.72 11.50 -9.19
CA TRP A 107 -13.12 11.84 -9.46
C TRP A 107 -13.50 13.21 -8.92
N SER A 108 -13.11 13.54 -7.70
CA SER A 108 -13.42 14.84 -7.08
C SER A 108 -12.72 16.01 -7.76
N TYR A 109 -11.57 15.76 -8.40
CA TYR A 109 -10.88 16.76 -9.23
C TYR A 109 -11.47 16.87 -10.65
N GLY A 110 -12.41 15.99 -11.02
CA GLY A 110 -12.99 15.95 -12.36
C GLY A 110 -12.05 15.37 -13.42
N GLU A 111 -10.95 14.74 -13.02
CA GLU A 111 -9.88 14.26 -13.92
C GLU A 111 -9.91 12.73 -14.12
N LEU A 112 -10.85 12.02 -13.49
CA LEU A 112 -10.86 10.55 -13.51
C LEU A 112 -10.91 9.97 -14.93
N VAL A 113 -11.77 10.48 -15.78
CA VAL A 113 -11.94 9.97 -17.15
C VAL A 113 -10.72 10.32 -17.99
N GLU A 114 -10.25 11.56 -17.91
CA GLU A 114 -9.06 12.06 -18.62
C GLU A 114 -7.80 11.26 -18.23
N ALA A 115 -7.63 10.99 -16.94
CA ALA A 115 -6.51 10.19 -16.43
C ALA A 115 -6.59 8.74 -16.91
N LEU A 116 -7.75 8.08 -16.79
CA LEU A 116 -7.92 6.69 -17.22
C LEU A 116 -7.80 6.52 -18.74
N THR A 117 -8.18 7.54 -19.52
CA THR A 117 -8.05 7.55 -20.98
C THR A 117 -6.72 8.17 -21.48
N LEU A 118 -5.82 8.51 -20.54
CA LEU A 118 -4.50 9.07 -20.82
C LEU A 118 -4.53 10.36 -21.69
N GLN A 119 -5.55 11.19 -21.49
CA GLN A 119 -5.66 12.48 -22.18
C GLN A 119 -4.44 13.36 -21.88
N PRO A 120 -4.01 14.24 -22.80
CA PRO A 120 -2.81 15.06 -22.63
C PRO A 120 -2.78 15.86 -21.32
N SER A 121 -3.93 16.38 -20.88
CA SER A 121 -4.10 17.16 -19.65
C SER A 121 -3.82 16.39 -18.36
N ALA A 122 -4.10 15.07 -18.34
CA ALA A 122 -3.99 14.21 -17.16
C ALA A 122 -3.11 12.95 -17.42
N ARG A 123 -2.26 12.99 -18.46
CA ARG A 123 -1.51 11.81 -18.90
C ARG A 123 -0.56 11.28 -17.83
N LEU A 124 0.18 12.15 -17.15
CA LEU A 124 1.16 11.72 -16.16
C LEU A 124 0.51 11.04 -14.97
N ILE A 125 -0.54 11.64 -14.40
CA ILE A 125 -1.29 11.01 -13.32
C ILE A 125 -1.98 9.73 -13.79
N GLY A 126 -2.49 9.70 -15.02
CA GLY A 126 -3.10 8.51 -15.62
C GLY A 126 -2.12 7.34 -15.74
N ILE A 127 -0.88 7.59 -16.14
CA ILE A 127 0.19 6.57 -16.13
C ILE A 127 0.40 6.04 -14.71
N GLY A 128 0.51 6.93 -13.72
CA GLY A 128 0.63 6.55 -12.31
C GLY A 128 -0.53 5.69 -11.83
N MET A 129 -1.77 6.07 -12.18
CA MET A 129 -2.98 5.33 -11.84
C MET A 129 -2.99 3.92 -12.46
N TRP A 130 -2.67 3.78 -13.74
CA TRP A 130 -2.60 2.46 -14.39
C TRP A 130 -1.54 1.56 -13.77
N LEU A 131 -0.35 2.08 -13.47
CA LEU A 131 0.69 1.34 -12.78
C LEU A 131 0.21 0.86 -11.40
N ALA A 132 -0.43 1.74 -10.62
CA ALA A 132 -1.00 1.38 -9.31
C ALA A 132 -2.11 0.33 -9.42
N LEU A 133 -3.01 0.43 -10.41
CA LEU A 133 -4.08 -0.54 -10.65
C LEU A 133 -3.52 -1.93 -10.99
N ILE A 134 -2.51 -2.00 -11.87
CA ILE A 134 -1.81 -3.25 -12.21
C ILE A 134 -1.15 -3.85 -10.96
N MET A 135 -0.48 -3.01 -10.16
CA MET A 135 0.15 -3.45 -8.91
C MET A 135 -0.88 -3.97 -7.90
N ALA A 136 -2.01 -3.29 -7.74
CA ALA A 136 -3.09 -3.72 -6.84
C ALA A 136 -3.74 -5.03 -7.34
N PHE A 137 -3.95 -5.18 -8.64
CA PHE A 137 -4.38 -6.44 -9.24
C PHE A 137 -3.41 -7.58 -8.88
N ASN A 138 -2.11 -7.37 -9.05
CA ASN A 138 -1.09 -8.36 -8.66
C ASN A 138 -1.20 -8.73 -7.18
N VAL A 139 -1.45 -7.76 -6.30
CA VAL A 139 -1.60 -8.02 -4.85
C VAL A 139 -2.78 -8.95 -4.58
N TRP A 140 -3.95 -8.65 -5.13
CA TRP A 140 -5.18 -9.36 -4.79
C TRP A 140 -5.40 -10.65 -5.57
N VAL A 141 -4.99 -10.68 -6.85
CA VAL A 141 -5.30 -11.80 -7.76
C VAL A 141 -4.13 -12.77 -7.89
N ILE A 142 -2.90 -12.30 -7.72
CA ILE A 142 -1.71 -13.15 -7.89
C ILE A 142 -1.02 -13.41 -6.55
N ILE A 143 -0.60 -12.37 -5.84
CA ILE A 143 0.20 -12.54 -4.62
C ILE A 143 -0.63 -13.21 -3.52
N TRP A 144 -1.81 -12.70 -3.23
CA TRP A 144 -2.60 -13.19 -2.10
C TRP A 144 -3.04 -14.65 -2.23
N PRO A 145 -3.61 -15.13 -3.33
CA PRO A 145 -3.98 -16.55 -3.45
C PRO A 145 -2.79 -17.51 -3.34
N ASN A 146 -1.62 -17.10 -3.82
CA ASN A 146 -0.40 -17.87 -3.67
C ASN A 146 0.14 -17.84 -2.23
N GLN A 147 0.08 -16.69 -1.57
CA GLN A 147 0.46 -16.58 -0.16
C GLN A 147 -0.45 -17.39 0.76
N GLN A 148 -1.74 -17.54 0.46
CA GLN A 148 -2.63 -18.41 1.23
C GLN A 148 -2.15 -19.87 1.24
N LYS A 149 -1.63 -20.37 0.10
CA LYS A 149 -1.03 -21.72 0.01
C LYS A 149 0.26 -21.81 0.83
N VAL A 150 1.14 -20.81 0.67
CA VAL A 150 2.43 -20.75 1.39
C VAL A 150 2.22 -20.71 2.91
N LEU A 151 1.22 -19.96 3.37
CA LEU A 151 0.88 -19.82 4.77
C LEU A 151 0.07 -21.01 5.35
N GLY A 152 -0.35 -21.94 4.49
CA GLY A 152 -1.18 -23.08 4.91
C GLY A 152 -2.65 -22.73 5.22
N LEU A 153 -3.13 -21.56 4.76
CA LEU A 153 -4.53 -21.17 4.85
C LEU A 153 -5.40 -21.91 3.83
N VAL A 154 -4.79 -22.37 2.75
CA VAL A 154 -5.36 -23.25 1.74
C VAL A 154 -4.47 -24.48 1.64
N ALA A 155 -5.07 -25.67 1.64
CA ALA A 155 -4.36 -26.93 1.54
C ALA A 155 -3.58 -27.01 0.22
N ALA A 156 -2.29 -27.34 0.31
CA ALA A 156 -1.39 -27.53 -0.83
C ALA A 156 -0.23 -28.44 -0.40
N ASP A 157 0.24 -29.26 -1.31
CA ASP A 157 1.46 -30.05 -1.11
C ASP A 157 2.71 -29.17 -1.19
N ASP A 158 3.87 -29.72 -0.86
CA ASP A 158 5.11 -28.95 -0.80
C ASP A 158 5.55 -28.43 -2.17
N ALA A 159 5.29 -29.16 -3.25
CA ALA A 159 5.58 -28.74 -4.61
C ALA A 159 4.71 -27.55 -5.03
N ALA A 160 3.39 -27.58 -4.70
CA ALA A 160 2.47 -26.50 -4.94
C ALA A 160 2.80 -25.27 -4.09
N LYS A 161 3.22 -25.44 -2.83
CA LYS A 161 3.69 -24.32 -1.98
C LYS A 161 4.96 -23.67 -2.54
N ALA A 162 5.94 -24.47 -2.99
CA ALA A 162 7.16 -23.94 -3.61
C ALA A 162 6.85 -23.14 -4.88
N LYS A 163 5.98 -23.67 -5.75
CA LYS A 163 5.51 -22.95 -6.95
C LYS A 163 4.78 -21.67 -6.59
N ALA A 164 3.90 -21.70 -5.60
CA ALA A 164 3.15 -20.54 -5.13
C ALA A 164 4.08 -19.45 -4.57
N ALA A 165 5.09 -19.84 -3.79
CA ALA A 165 6.10 -18.92 -3.27
C ALA A 165 6.88 -18.23 -4.40
N ALA A 166 7.31 -18.99 -5.42
CA ALA A 166 8.01 -18.45 -6.58
C ALA A 166 7.12 -17.46 -7.36
N THR A 167 5.85 -17.80 -7.59
CA THR A 167 4.90 -16.94 -8.32
C THR A 167 4.62 -15.65 -7.55
N ALA A 168 4.35 -15.75 -6.25
CA ALA A 168 4.12 -14.57 -5.40
C ALA A 168 5.37 -13.67 -5.34
N GLY A 169 6.55 -14.27 -5.22
CA GLY A 169 7.82 -13.56 -5.21
C GLY A 169 8.09 -12.80 -6.52
N MET A 170 7.82 -13.43 -7.67
CA MET A 170 7.97 -12.80 -8.98
C MET A 170 7.01 -11.62 -9.16
N ALA A 171 5.72 -11.80 -8.83
CA ALA A 171 4.73 -10.74 -8.90
C ALA A 171 5.05 -9.58 -7.93
N SER A 172 5.59 -9.89 -6.76
CA SER A 172 6.03 -8.88 -5.79
C SER A 172 7.21 -8.05 -6.33
N ARG A 173 8.20 -8.69 -6.98
CA ARG A 173 9.33 -7.98 -7.62
C ARG A 173 8.88 -7.15 -8.82
N LEU A 174 7.91 -7.63 -9.60
CA LEU A 174 7.29 -6.84 -10.65
C LEU A 174 6.65 -5.58 -10.05
N ASN A 175 5.94 -5.70 -8.92
CA ASN A 175 5.39 -4.53 -8.24
C ASN A 175 6.47 -3.55 -7.75
N VAL A 176 7.64 -4.03 -7.30
CA VAL A 176 8.78 -3.14 -6.99
C VAL A 176 9.23 -2.36 -8.23
N LEU A 177 9.38 -3.05 -9.36
CA LEU A 177 9.75 -2.40 -10.63
C LEU A 177 8.73 -1.33 -11.04
N LEU A 178 7.44 -1.64 -10.97
CA LEU A 178 6.35 -0.72 -11.34
C LEU A 178 6.18 0.43 -10.34
N SER A 179 6.54 0.22 -9.06
CA SER A 179 6.38 1.23 -8.02
C SER A 179 7.26 2.46 -8.24
N ILE A 180 8.43 2.31 -8.85
CA ILE A 180 9.38 3.40 -9.07
C ILE A 180 8.80 4.45 -10.03
N PRO A 181 8.40 4.10 -11.27
CA PRO A 181 7.77 5.06 -12.17
C PRO A 181 6.37 5.49 -11.69
N MET A 182 5.64 4.64 -10.97
CA MET A 182 4.36 5.00 -10.37
C MET A 182 4.53 6.13 -9.35
N LEU A 183 5.49 6.04 -8.44
CA LEU A 183 5.77 7.09 -7.45
C LEU A 183 6.22 8.38 -8.14
N LEU A 184 7.08 8.29 -9.18
CA LEU A 184 7.46 9.47 -9.97
C LEU A 184 6.23 10.17 -10.55
N ALA A 185 5.32 9.41 -11.17
CA ALA A 185 4.11 9.98 -11.76
C ALA A 185 3.19 10.60 -10.72
N MET A 186 2.96 9.91 -9.57
CA MET A 186 2.10 10.40 -8.50
C MET A 186 2.61 11.67 -7.81
N THR A 187 3.92 11.86 -7.73
CA THR A 187 4.52 13.00 -7.02
C THR A 187 4.78 14.22 -7.91
N ASN A 188 4.68 14.08 -9.25
CA ASN A 188 5.01 15.14 -10.22
C ASN A 188 3.86 15.49 -11.17
N ALA A 189 2.66 14.98 -10.91
CA ALA A 189 1.51 15.20 -11.79
C ALA A 189 0.79 16.55 -11.59
N HIS A 190 1.26 17.40 -10.64
CA HIS A 190 0.62 18.68 -10.26
C HIS A 190 1.51 19.85 -10.60
#